data_867ad30e374d941391c171fbc669f372
#
_entry.id   867ad30e374d941391c171fbc669f372
#
_cell.length_a   1.000
_cell.length_b   1.000
_cell.length_c   1.000
_cell.angle_alpha   90.00
_cell.angle_beta   90.00
_cell.angle_gamma   90.00
#
_symmetry.space_group_name_H-M   'P 1'
#
loop_
_entity.id
_entity.type
_entity.pdbx_description
1 polymer ?
#
loop_
_entity_poly.entity_id
_entity_poly.type
_entity_poly.pdbx_seq_one_letter_code
_entity_poly.pdbx_strand_id
1 'polypeptide(L)'
;MYKYTRLTALCLLLISFGLHTRAQKVRPKYTAYLFAYFTGNNKDEEAIHFALSKDGYHFSALNNDKPIIPSSVISATGGVRDPHILRGSDGKTFYMVATDMVSAKGWDSNRGMVMLKSTDLIHWSSSKINIPNTFPQFAAVNRVWAPQTIYDVKAQKYMVYWSMRAGSEPDRIFYAYANKDFTGLSSQPKQLYYNPGKANTIYSSRQKAPAPASK
;
A
#
# COMPACT_ATOMS: atom_id res chain seq x y z
N MET A 1 -33.58 61.08 -7.74
CA MET A 1 -32.29 60.37 -7.89
C MET A 1 -32.11 59.14 -6.99
N TYR A 2 -33.09 58.67 -6.23
CA TYR A 2 -32.94 57.55 -5.28
C TYR A 2 -33.55 56.19 -5.75
N LYS A 3 -34.19 56.13 -6.89
CA LYS A 3 -34.86 54.90 -7.33
C LYS A 3 -33.94 53.94 -8.11
N TYR A 4 -32.86 54.41 -8.70
CA TYR A 4 -31.93 53.57 -9.51
C TYR A 4 -30.83 52.91 -8.69
N THR A 5 -30.48 53.48 -7.54
CA THR A 5 -29.45 52.93 -6.63
C THR A 5 -29.88 51.63 -5.92
N ARG A 6 -31.20 51.44 -5.71
CA ARG A 6 -31.71 50.19 -5.09
C ARG A 6 -31.78 49.02 -6.03
N LEU A 7 -31.97 49.28 -7.34
CA LEU A 7 -32.06 48.21 -8.36
C LEU A 7 -30.69 47.64 -8.70
N THR A 8 -29.66 48.49 -8.77
CA THR A 8 -28.26 48.06 -9.00
C THR A 8 -27.69 47.28 -7.83
N ALA A 9 -28.02 47.60 -6.60
CA ALA A 9 -27.58 46.86 -5.42
C ALA A 9 -28.23 45.46 -5.34
N LEU A 10 -29.48 45.30 -5.80
CA LEU A 10 -30.18 44.03 -5.81
C LEU A 10 -29.64 43.10 -6.92
N CYS A 11 -29.27 43.63 -8.10
CA CYS A 11 -28.66 42.87 -9.16
C CYS A 11 -27.23 42.37 -8.83
N LEU A 12 -26.43 43.15 -8.08
CA LEU A 12 -25.12 42.76 -7.59
C LEU A 12 -25.21 41.68 -6.52
N LEU A 13 -26.24 41.69 -5.66
CA LEU A 13 -26.44 40.60 -4.68
C LEU A 13 -26.86 39.28 -5.31
N LEU A 14 -27.60 39.29 -6.40
CA LEU A 14 -28.01 38.06 -7.13
C LEU A 14 -26.86 37.43 -7.93
N ILE A 15 -25.88 38.20 -8.38
CA ILE A 15 -24.70 37.69 -9.08
C ILE A 15 -23.72 37.00 -8.12
N SER A 16 -23.65 37.40 -6.85
CA SER A 16 -22.77 36.78 -5.88
C SER A 16 -23.24 35.41 -5.37
N PHE A 17 -24.51 35.04 -5.54
CA PHE A 17 -25.04 33.72 -5.16
C PHE A 17 -24.90 32.63 -6.23
N GLY A 18 -24.53 32.99 -7.45
CA GLY A 18 -24.53 32.11 -8.62
C GLY A 18 -23.23 31.31 -8.86
N LEU A 19 -22.14 31.54 -8.11
CA LEU A 19 -20.83 31.01 -8.47
C LEU A 19 -20.29 29.87 -7.57
N HIS A 20 -21.13 29.27 -6.72
CA HIS A 20 -20.75 28.06 -6.01
C HIS A 20 -21.24 26.80 -6.74
N THR A 21 -21.00 26.70 -8.04
CA THR A 21 -21.04 25.39 -8.70
C THR A 21 -19.86 24.58 -8.19
N ARG A 22 -20.08 23.78 -7.14
CA ARG A 22 -19.16 22.69 -6.80
C ARG A 22 -19.07 21.81 -8.04
N ALA A 23 -17.96 21.91 -8.75
CA ALA A 23 -17.64 20.97 -9.82
C ALA A 23 -17.72 19.57 -9.20
N GLN A 24 -18.79 18.84 -9.56
CA GLN A 24 -18.97 17.47 -9.11
C GLN A 24 -17.81 16.70 -9.71
N LYS A 25 -16.86 16.27 -8.87
CA LYS A 25 -15.73 15.42 -9.31
C LYS A 25 -16.35 14.19 -9.96
N VAL A 26 -16.32 14.13 -11.28
CA VAL A 26 -16.70 12.92 -12.02
C VAL A 26 -15.76 11.82 -11.54
N ARG A 27 -16.31 10.84 -10.84
CA ARG A 27 -15.51 9.67 -10.41
C ARG A 27 -15.11 8.91 -11.66
N PRO A 28 -13.83 8.61 -11.86
CA PRO A 28 -13.42 7.81 -13.00
C PRO A 28 -14.14 6.46 -12.94
N LYS A 29 -14.74 6.06 -14.05
CA LYS A 29 -15.38 4.75 -14.18
C LYS A 29 -14.27 3.72 -14.38
N TYR A 30 -13.95 2.95 -13.35
CA TYR A 30 -13.04 1.82 -13.48
C TYR A 30 -13.75 0.66 -14.17
N THR A 31 -13.04 -0.04 -15.05
CA THR A 31 -13.58 -1.11 -15.89
C THR A 31 -13.00 -2.48 -15.55
N ALA A 32 -12.08 -2.55 -14.60
CA ALA A 32 -11.41 -3.78 -14.20
C ALA A 32 -10.86 -3.68 -12.79
N TYR A 33 -10.57 -4.86 -12.22
CA TYR A 33 -9.90 -5.06 -10.94
C TYR A 33 -8.51 -5.62 -11.19
N LEU A 34 -7.51 -5.04 -10.54
CA LEU A 34 -6.14 -5.55 -10.56
C LEU A 34 -5.86 -6.27 -9.24
N PHE A 35 -5.34 -7.49 -9.34
CA PHE A 35 -4.87 -8.27 -8.21
C PHE A 35 -3.34 -8.40 -8.28
N ALA A 36 -2.66 -7.96 -7.23
CA ALA A 36 -1.24 -8.13 -7.04
C ALA A 36 -1.02 -9.29 -6.06
N TYR A 37 -0.17 -10.26 -6.42
CA TYR A 37 0.05 -11.47 -5.63
C TYR A 37 1.47 -12.02 -5.81
N PHE A 38 1.81 -13.01 -5.01
CA PHE A 38 2.95 -13.91 -5.20
C PHE A 38 2.46 -15.36 -5.14
N THR A 39 3.20 -16.31 -5.67
CA THR A 39 2.65 -17.64 -5.93
C THR A 39 3.05 -18.72 -4.92
N GLY A 40 4.16 -18.54 -4.19
CA GLY A 40 4.59 -19.52 -3.19
C GLY A 40 5.91 -19.18 -2.52
N ASN A 41 6.66 -20.24 -2.11
CA ASN A 41 7.87 -20.14 -1.31
C ASN A 41 9.13 -20.62 -2.04
N ASN A 42 9.01 -21.06 -3.30
CA ASN A 42 10.15 -21.45 -4.08
C ASN A 42 10.83 -20.23 -4.73
N LYS A 43 12.02 -20.42 -5.28
CA LYS A 43 12.88 -19.34 -5.78
C LYS A 43 12.18 -18.37 -6.74
N ASP A 44 11.35 -18.88 -7.66
CA ASP A 44 10.70 -18.07 -8.70
C ASP A 44 9.25 -17.69 -8.32
N GLU A 45 8.76 -18.18 -7.17
CA GLU A 45 7.41 -17.92 -6.66
C GLU A 45 7.36 -16.70 -5.74
N GLU A 46 8.49 -16.30 -5.15
CA GLU A 46 8.64 -15.09 -4.33
C GLU A 46 8.89 -13.89 -5.23
N ALA A 47 7.87 -13.57 -6.03
CA ALA A 47 7.90 -12.50 -7.02
C ALA A 47 6.53 -11.87 -7.19
N ILE A 48 6.48 -10.64 -7.71
CA ILE A 48 5.23 -9.92 -7.92
C ILE A 48 4.58 -10.35 -9.24
N HIS A 49 3.36 -10.85 -9.14
CA HIS A 49 2.49 -11.20 -10.25
C HIS A 49 1.26 -10.29 -10.27
N PHE A 50 0.67 -10.13 -11.43
CA PHE A 50 -0.60 -9.43 -11.60
C PHE A 50 -1.63 -10.33 -12.27
N ALA A 51 -2.87 -10.20 -11.85
CA ALA A 51 -4.03 -10.75 -12.53
C ALA A 51 -5.10 -9.68 -12.69
N LEU A 52 -5.90 -9.78 -13.75
CA LEU A 52 -6.96 -8.85 -14.08
C LEU A 52 -8.32 -9.54 -14.07
N SER A 53 -9.32 -8.82 -13.55
CA SER A 53 -10.72 -9.25 -13.57
C SER A 53 -11.63 -8.12 -14.03
N LYS A 54 -12.73 -8.47 -14.71
CA LYS A 54 -13.80 -7.53 -15.07
C LYS A 54 -14.93 -7.50 -14.04
N ASP A 55 -15.08 -8.57 -13.27
CA ASP A 55 -16.19 -8.77 -12.32
C ASP A 55 -15.73 -8.79 -10.84
N GLY A 56 -14.40 -8.85 -10.58
CA GLY A 56 -13.82 -8.94 -9.25
C GLY A 56 -13.82 -10.36 -8.65
N TYR A 57 -14.29 -11.36 -9.38
CA TYR A 57 -14.35 -12.76 -8.96
C TYR A 57 -13.50 -13.70 -9.80
N HIS A 58 -13.49 -13.50 -11.12
CA HIS A 58 -12.74 -14.30 -12.07
C HIS A 58 -11.52 -13.53 -12.55
N PHE A 59 -10.34 -13.99 -12.16
CA PHE A 59 -9.07 -13.35 -12.46
C PHE A 59 -8.27 -14.15 -13.47
N SER A 60 -7.71 -13.46 -14.47
CA SER A 60 -6.77 -14.03 -15.44
C SER A 60 -5.38 -13.46 -15.17
N ALA A 61 -4.40 -14.35 -15.01
CA ALA A 61 -3.01 -13.96 -14.82
C ALA A 61 -2.49 -13.16 -16.03
N LEU A 62 -1.75 -12.09 -15.75
CA LEU A 62 -1.06 -11.30 -16.76
C LEU A 62 0.36 -11.85 -16.99
N ASN A 63 0.99 -11.43 -18.08
CA ASN A 63 2.36 -11.81 -18.45
C ASN A 63 2.59 -13.34 -18.53
N ASN A 64 1.55 -14.11 -18.92
CA ASN A 64 1.61 -15.58 -18.95
C ASN A 64 1.98 -16.19 -17.59
N ASP A 65 1.46 -15.62 -16.52
CA ASP A 65 1.73 -15.99 -15.12
C ASP A 65 3.23 -15.89 -14.73
N LYS A 66 3.99 -15.07 -15.44
CA LYS A 66 5.37 -14.74 -15.07
C LYS A 66 5.39 -13.46 -14.22
N PRO A 67 6.42 -13.29 -13.38
CA PRO A 67 6.61 -12.06 -12.62
C PRO A 67 6.59 -10.80 -13.52
N ILE A 68 5.95 -9.75 -13.05
CA ILE A 68 5.90 -8.46 -13.76
C ILE A 68 7.22 -7.68 -13.64
N ILE A 69 7.99 -7.94 -12.57
CA ILE A 69 9.32 -7.39 -12.32
C ILE A 69 10.19 -8.50 -11.72
N PRO A 70 11.41 -8.70 -12.21
CA PRO A 70 12.33 -9.64 -11.58
C PRO A 70 12.67 -9.24 -10.15
N SER A 71 12.46 -10.13 -9.17
CA SER A 71 12.73 -9.85 -7.75
C SER A 71 14.18 -9.47 -7.49
N SER A 72 15.12 -10.00 -8.24
CA SER A 72 16.55 -9.66 -8.16
C SER A 72 16.85 -8.17 -8.44
N VAL A 73 15.98 -7.50 -9.19
CA VAL A 73 16.14 -6.06 -9.50
C VAL A 73 15.66 -5.20 -8.32
N ILE A 74 14.51 -5.55 -7.74
CA ILE A 74 13.80 -4.71 -6.78
C ILE A 74 14.04 -5.09 -5.32
N SER A 75 14.52 -6.29 -5.02
CA SER A 75 14.73 -6.82 -3.68
C SER A 75 16.21 -6.79 -3.27
N ALA A 76 16.50 -6.66 -1.98
CA ALA A 76 17.82 -6.84 -1.41
C ALA A 76 18.10 -8.31 -1.09
N THR A 77 17.07 -9.11 -0.81
CA THR A 77 17.19 -10.53 -0.46
C THR A 77 17.15 -11.45 -1.67
N GLY A 78 16.54 -11.00 -2.76
CA GLY A 78 16.31 -11.76 -4.00
C GLY A 78 14.87 -12.25 -4.18
N GLY A 79 13.98 -12.05 -3.17
CA GLY A 79 12.58 -12.42 -3.22
C GLY A 79 11.67 -11.30 -2.72
N VAL A 80 10.44 -11.25 -3.21
CA VAL A 80 9.39 -10.32 -2.74
C VAL A 80 8.07 -11.04 -2.54
N ARG A 81 7.39 -10.67 -1.45
CA ARG A 81 6.14 -11.29 -0.99
C ARG A 81 5.12 -10.23 -0.59
N ASP A 82 3.88 -10.63 -0.41
CA ASP A 82 2.80 -9.82 0.13
C ASP A 82 2.67 -8.45 -0.58
N PRO A 83 2.63 -8.38 -1.92
CA PRO A 83 2.52 -7.09 -2.60
C PRO A 83 1.17 -6.45 -2.30
N HIS A 84 1.20 -5.18 -1.90
CA HIS A 84 0.01 -4.34 -1.73
C HIS A 84 0.10 -3.14 -2.66
N ILE A 85 -0.90 -2.96 -3.52
CA ILE A 85 -0.97 -1.88 -4.49
C ILE A 85 -2.06 -0.89 -4.14
N LEU A 86 -1.76 0.41 -4.27
CA LEU A 86 -2.66 1.53 -4.04
C LEU A 86 -2.64 2.48 -5.24
N ARG A 87 -3.80 2.85 -5.75
CA ARG A 87 -3.91 4.01 -6.66
C ARG A 87 -3.80 5.29 -5.83
N GLY A 88 -2.93 6.20 -6.25
CA GLY A 88 -2.70 7.47 -5.60
C GLY A 88 -3.91 8.40 -5.58
N SER A 89 -3.87 9.37 -4.67
CA SER A 89 -4.92 10.40 -4.53
C SER A 89 -5.05 11.30 -5.77
N ASP A 90 -4.04 11.33 -6.63
CA ASP A 90 -4.04 12.00 -7.94
C ASP A 90 -4.80 11.20 -9.01
N GLY A 91 -5.18 9.94 -8.72
CA GLY A 91 -5.87 9.04 -9.63
C GLY A 91 -5.01 8.49 -10.79
N LYS A 92 -3.73 8.80 -10.83
CA LYS A 92 -2.81 8.48 -11.95
C LYS A 92 -1.62 7.64 -11.48
N THR A 93 -1.03 7.97 -10.34
CA THR A 93 0.13 7.28 -9.79
C THR A 93 -0.32 6.01 -9.05
N PHE A 94 0.46 4.96 -9.18
CA PHE A 94 0.32 3.73 -8.43
C PHE A 94 1.51 3.57 -7.48
N TYR A 95 1.21 3.23 -6.25
CA TYR A 95 2.17 2.94 -5.21
C TYR A 95 2.04 1.48 -4.82
N MET A 96 3.16 0.80 -4.66
CA MET A 96 3.16 -0.59 -4.21
C MET A 96 4.22 -0.76 -3.13
N VAL A 97 3.91 -1.57 -2.13
CA VAL A 97 4.84 -2.01 -1.10
C VAL A 97 4.82 -3.52 -1.05
N ALA A 98 5.96 -4.13 -0.75
CA ALA A 98 6.08 -5.59 -0.65
C ALA A 98 7.12 -5.98 0.39
N THR A 99 6.95 -7.15 1.00
CA THR A 99 7.95 -7.75 1.89
C THR A 99 9.20 -8.12 1.09
N ASP A 100 10.37 -7.66 1.52
CA ASP A 100 11.67 -8.04 0.93
C ASP A 100 12.20 -9.28 1.66
N MET A 101 11.91 -10.46 1.13
CA MET A 101 12.20 -11.72 1.81
C MET A 101 12.36 -12.89 0.84
N VAL A 102 13.28 -13.80 1.19
CA VAL A 102 13.37 -15.17 0.67
C VAL A 102 13.14 -16.14 1.83
N SER A 103 12.05 -16.90 1.79
CA SER A 103 11.64 -17.80 2.89
C SER A 103 12.67 -18.90 3.19
N ALA A 104 13.41 -19.36 2.18
CA ALA A 104 14.49 -20.31 2.33
C ALA A 104 15.64 -19.82 3.23
N LYS A 105 15.77 -18.50 3.44
CA LYS A 105 16.73 -17.90 4.38
C LYS A 105 16.23 -17.85 5.83
N GLY A 106 15.04 -18.37 6.08
CA GLY A 106 14.39 -18.37 7.40
C GLY A 106 13.34 -17.26 7.57
N TRP A 107 12.32 -17.56 8.36
CA TRP A 107 11.17 -16.66 8.60
C TRP A 107 11.50 -15.42 9.44
N ASP A 108 12.66 -15.37 10.07
CA ASP A 108 13.16 -14.25 10.88
C ASP A 108 14.37 -13.56 10.22
N SER A 109 14.53 -13.74 8.91
CA SER A 109 15.68 -13.22 8.16
C SER A 109 15.40 -11.88 7.50
N ASN A 110 14.16 -11.43 7.42
CA ASN A 110 13.82 -10.24 6.68
C ASN A 110 13.82 -8.98 7.56
N ARG A 111 14.48 -7.94 7.10
CA ARG A 111 14.66 -6.68 7.83
C ARG A 111 14.14 -5.47 7.06
N GLY A 112 13.46 -5.71 5.95
CA GLY A 112 13.07 -4.62 5.08
C GLY A 112 11.87 -4.90 4.20
N MET A 113 11.55 -3.88 3.44
CA MET A 113 10.47 -3.88 2.46
C MET A 113 10.92 -3.20 1.17
N VAL A 114 10.18 -3.44 0.11
CA VAL A 114 10.33 -2.74 -1.17
C VAL A 114 9.22 -1.70 -1.29
N MET A 115 9.57 -0.50 -1.72
CA MET A 115 8.64 0.54 -2.11
C MET A 115 8.74 0.79 -3.61
N LEU A 116 7.61 0.81 -4.31
CA LEU A 116 7.57 0.96 -5.77
C LEU A 116 6.55 2.02 -6.18
N LYS A 117 6.83 2.68 -7.30
CA LYS A 117 5.96 3.70 -7.88
C LYS A 117 5.91 3.54 -9.40
N SER A 118 4.69 3.67 -9.98
CA SER A 118 4.44 3.63 -11.42
C SER A 118 3.33 4.60 -11.80
N THR A 119 3.28 5.01 -13.08
CA THR A 119 2.16 5.77 -13.65
C THR A 119 1.40 4.98 -14.71
N ASP A 120 1.87 3.80 -15.08
CA ASP A 120 1.33 2.98 -16.18
C ASP A 120 1.16 1.49 -15.82
N LEU A 121 1.56 1.06 -14.60
CA LEU A 121 1.56 -0.33 -14.12
C LEU A 121 2.54 -1.27 -14.84
N ILE A 122 3.34 -0.73 -15.76
CA ILE A 122 4.33 -1.47 -16.56
C ILE A 122 5.74 -1.11 -16.12
N HIS A 123 6.03 0.19 -16.05
CA HIS A 123 7.33 0.71 -15.65
C HIS A 123 7.31 1.12 -14.18
N TRP A 124 8.18 0.52 -13.39
CA TRP A 124 8.24 0.71 -11.95
C TRP A 124 9.59 1.25 -11.52
N SER A 125 9.60 2.37 -10.82
CA SER A 125 10.73 2.75 -9.97
C SER A 125 10.64 2.03 -8.63
N SER A 126 11.76 1.63 -8.04
CA SER A 126 11.79 0.89 -6.80
C SER A 126 12.86 1.40 -5.85
N SER A 127 12.63 1.22 -4.54
CA SER A 127 13.58 1.48 -3.46
C SER A 127 13.52 0.37 -2.43
N LYS A 128 14.67 -0.01 -1.90
CA LYS A 128 14.84 -1.06 -0.89
C LYS A 128 15.01 -0.39 0.46
N ILE A 129 14.11 -0.64 1.40
CA ILE A 129 14.11 -0.04 2.73
C ILE A 129 14.51 -1.09 3.75
N ASN A 130 15.68 -0.94 4.35
CA ASN A 130 16.12 -1.76 5.48
C ASN A 130 15.87 -0.99 6.77
N ILE A 131 14.98 -1.49 7.63
CA ILE A 131 14.57 -0.77 8.84
C ILE A 131 15.72 -0.55 9.81
N PRO A 132 16.55 -1.54 10.19
CA PRO A 132 17.73 -1.32 11.04
C PRO A 132 18.72 -0.28 10.49
N ASN A 133 18.99 -0.33 9.19
CA ASN A 133 19.95 0.59 8.58
C ASN A 133 19.41 2.02 8.50
N THR A 134 18.11 2.17 8.27
CA THR A 134 17.47 3.49 8.19
C THR A 134 17.24 4.09 9.57
N PHE A 135 16.96 3.25 10.57
CA PHE A 135 16.58 3.63 11.92
C PHE A 135 17.37 2.79 12.94
N PRO A 136 18.57 3.22 13.38
CA PRO A 136 19.47 2.43 14.24
C PRO A 136 18.84 1.97 15.57
N GLN A 137 17.86 2.69 16.10
CA GLN A 137 17.12 2.30 17.31
C GLN A 137 16.30 1.01 17.12
N PHE A 138 16.12 0.56 15.88
CA PHE A 138 15.47 -0.71 15.51
C PHE A 138 16.49 -1.79 15.09
N ALA A 139 17.74 -1.72 15.55
CA ALA A 139 18.82 -2.65 15.19
C ALA A 139 18.48 -4.13 15.42
N ALA A 140 17.68 -4.42 16.46
CA ALA A 140 17.24 -5.78 16.81
C ALA A 140 16.10 -6.33 15.94
N VAL A 141 15.58 -5.55 14.99
CA VAL A 141 14.49 -6.00 14.10
C VAL A 141 14.98 -7.15 13.24
N ASN A 142 14.22 -8.25 13.26
CA ASN A 142 14.46 -9.45 12.49
C ASN A 142 13.24 -9.88 11.64
N ARG A 143 12.14 -9.10 11.70
CA ARG A 143 10.94 -9.35 10.92
C ARG A 143 10.27 -8.04 10.52
N VAL A 144 10.03 -7.86 9.20
CA VAL A 144 9.30 -6.74 8.59
C VAL A 144 8.37 -7.35 7.54
N TRP A 145 7.10 -7.56 7.87
CA TRP A 145 6.18 -8.36 7.07
C TRP A 145 4.95 -7.62 6.60
N ALA A 146 4.49 -8.00 5.40
CA ALA A 146 3.24 -7.60 4.78
C ALA A 146 2.95 -6.10 4.89
N PRO A 147 3.84 -5.25 4.39
CA PRO A 147 3.58 -3.83 4.37
C PRO A 147 2.36 -3.52 3.52
N GLN A 148 1.60 -2.54 3.99
CA GLN A 148 0.47 -1.97 3.26
C GLN A 148 0.60 -0.46 3.25
N THR A 149 -0.08 0.21 2.32
CA THR A 149 -0.07 1.67 2.24
C THR A 149 -1.46 2.23 2.02
N ILE A 150 -1.74 3.35 2.66
CA ILE A 150 -2.95 4.14 2.49
C ILE A 150 -2.59 5.61 2.33
N TYR A 151 -3.48 6.39 1.74
CA TYR A 151 -3.37 7.85 1.77
C TYR A 151 -4.09 8.42 2.99
N ASP A 152 -3.32 8.97 3.92
CA ASP A 152 -3.85 9.70 5.07
C ASP A 152 -4.30 11.10 4.63
N VAL A 153 -5.61 11.26 4.47
CA VAL A 153 -6.21 12.51 4.01
C VAL A 153 -5.95 13.67 4.98
N LYS A 154 -5.88 13.39 6.29
CA LYS A 154 -5.63 14.41 7.32
C LYS A 154 -4.18 14.88 7.31
N ALA A 155 -3.24 13.96 7.20
CA ALA A 155 -1.81 14.27 7.11
C ALA A 155 -1.37 14.67 5.70
N GLN A 156 -2.19 14.40 4.67
CA GLN A 156 -1.87 14.55 3.24
C GLN A 156 -0.59 13.80 2.84
N LYS A 157 -0.43 12.59 3.38
CA LYS A 157 0.75 11.75 3.17
C LYS A 157 0.35 10.29 2.96
N TYR A 158 1.21 9.55 2.28
CA TYR A 158 1.08 8.09 2.22
C TYR A 158 1.65 7.49 3.50
N MET A 159 0.81 6.80 4.24
CA MET A 159 1.19 6.04 5.43
C MET A 159 1.46 4.59 5.00
N VAL A 160 2.63 4.08 5.35
CA VAL A 160 2.99 2.67 5.23
C VAL A 160 2.90 2.05 6.61
N TYR A 161 2.25 0.90 6.73
CA TYR A 161 2.15 0.15 7.98
C TYR A 161 2.44 -1.33 7.74
N TRP A 162 3.06 -1.98 8.71
CA TRP A 162 3.55 -3.34 8.57
C TRP A 162 3.65 -4.05 9.93
N SER A 163 3.71 -5.39 9.90
CA SER A 163 4.07 -6.15 11.08
C SER A 163 5.58 -6.14 11.28
N MET A 164 6.01 -5.89 12.51
CA MET A 164 7.42 -5.84 12.87
C MET A 164 7.69 -6.56 14.19
N ARG A 165 8.83 -7.26 14.24
CA ARG A 165 9.33 -7.92 15.43
C ARG A 165 10.82 -7.64 15.63
N ALA A 166 11.23 -7.52 16.90
CA ALA A 166 12.63 -7.42 17.31
C ALA A 166 12.97 -8.62 18.20
N GLY A 167 13.93 -9.42 17.77
CA GLY A 167 14.36 -10.62 18.50
C GLY A 167 13.21 -11.61 18.72
N SER A 168 12.95 -11.98 19.98
CA SER A 168 11.86 -12.89 20.41
C SER A 168 10.59 -12.15 20.84
N GLU A 169 10.54 -10.82 20.72
CA GLU A 169 9.36 -10.03 21.07
C GLU A 169 8.14 -10.42 20.19
N PRO A 170 6.90 -10.18 20.67
CA PRO A 170 5.72 -10.39 19.87
C PRO A 170 5.69 -9.50 18.63
N ASP A 171 5.05 -9.97 17.56
CA ASP A 171 4.75 -9.13 16.40
C ASP A 171 3.80 -7.98 16.78
N ARG A 172 4.12 -6.77 16.31
CA ARG A 172 3.34 -5.54 16.50
C ARG A 172 3.17 -4.83 15.18
N ILE A 173 2.08 -4.11 15.00
CA ILE A 173 1.91 -3.27 13.82
C ILE A 173 2.56 -1.92 14.07
N PHE A 174 3.45 -1.54 13.17
CA PHE A 174 4.09 -0.24 13.11
C PHE A 174 3.64 0.51 11.87
N TYR A 175 3.81 1.82 11.87
CA TYR A 175 3.61 2.67 10.72
C TYR A 175 4.66 3.76 10.64
N ALA A 176 4.87 4.26 9.43
CA ALA A 176 5.62 5.48 9.15
C ALA A 176 5.05 6.16 7.90
N TYR A 177 5.34 7.44 7.72
CA TYR A 177 4.97 8.13 6.49
C TYR A 177 6.06 7.98 5.44
N ALA A 178 5.65 7.75 4.20
CA ALA A 178 6.55 7.79 3.07
C ALA A 178 7.03 9.23 2.80
N ASN A 179 8.20 9.36 2.19
CA ASN A 179 8.64 10.64 1.65
C ASN A 179 7.83 11.01 0.38
N LYS A 180 7.98 12.24 -0.09
CA LYS A 180 7.20 12.78 -1.21
C LYS A 180 7.34 11.96 -2.50
N ASP A 181 8.51 11.40 -2.73
CA ASP A 181 8.82 10.64 -3.95
C ASP A 181 8.50 9.15 -3.85
N PHE A 182 8.06 8.71 -2.67
CA PHE A 182 7.79 7.30 -2.34
C PHE A 182 9.03 6.40 -2.48
N THR A 183 10.21 6.94 -2.19
CA THR A 183 11.49 6.24 -2.25
C THR A 183 12.04 5.86 -0.88
N GLY A 184 11.31 6.16 0.20
CA GLY A 184 11.73 5.91 1.57
C GLY A 184 10.70 6.38 2.59
N LEU A 185 11.03 6.19 3.86
CA LEU A 185 10.22 6.64 4.99
C LEU A 185 10.74 7.99 5.48
N SER A 186 9.85 8.97 5.62
CA SER A 186 10.16 10.33 6.08
C SER A 186 9.94 10.53 7.59
N SER A 187 9.42 9.52 8.28
CA SER A 187 9.23 9.52 9.74
C SER A 187 9.74 8.22 10.34
N GLN A 188 10.10 8.26 11.62
CA GLN A 188 10.43 7.06 12.37
C GLN A 188 9.22 6.14 12.49
N PRO A 189 9.42 4.80 12.48
CA PRO A 189 8.37 3.84 12.78
C PRO A 189 7.78 4.09 14.17
N LYS A 190 6.44 4.14 14.24
CA LYS A 190 5.67 4.23 15.49
C LYS A 190 4.76 3.04 15.60
N GLN A 191 4.61 2.50 16.81
CA GLN A 191 3.65 1.43 17.04
C GLN A 191 2.23 1.93 16.78
N LEU A 192 1.51 1.25 15.90
CA LEU A 192 0.12 1.52 15.58
C LEU A 192 -0.81 0.65 16.41
N TYR A 193 -0.48 -0.64 16.53
CA TYR A 193 -1.34 -1.60 17.21
C TYR A 193 -0.54 -2.74 17.85
N TYR A 194 -1.01 -3.22 18.99
CA TYR A 194 -0.53 -4.42 19.68
C TYR A 194 -1.68 -5.04 20.47
N ASN A 195 -1.80 -6.36 20.39
CA ASN A 195 -2.74 -7.13 21.21
C ASN A 195 -1.98 -8.10 22.12
N PRO A 196 -1.81 -7.80 23.40
CA PRO A 196 -1.04 -8.64 24.32
C PRO A 196 -1.66 -10.03 24.56
N GLY A 197 -2.99 -10.15 24.43
CA GLY A 197 -3.71 -11.43 24.60
C GLY A 197 -3.60 -12.37 23.40
N LYS A 198 -3.09 -11.87 22.26
CA LYS A 198 -3.00 -12.64 21.00
C LYS A 198 -1.72 -12.28 20.24
N ALA A 199 -0.59 -12.28 20.93
CA ALA A 199 0.69 -11.78 20.45
C ALA A 199 1.15 -12.36 19.09
N ASN A 200 0.70 -13.55 18.72
CA ASN A 200 1.03 -14.21 17.47
C ASN A 200 -0.09 -14.18 16.43
N THR A 201 -1.20 -13.46 16.67
CA THR A 201 -2.39 -13.50 15.80
C THR A 201 -2.52 -12.34 14.82
N ILE A 202 -1.60 -11.41 14.79
CA ILE A 202 -1.61 -10.36 13.78
C ILE A 202 -1.43 -10.94 12.36
N TYR A 203 -0.89 -12.17 12.28
CA TYR A 203 -0.74 -12.94 11.04
C TYR A 203 -1.67 -14.12 10.89
N SER A 204 -2.24 -14.63 11.97
CA SER A 204 -3.07 -15.84 11.95
C SER A 204 -4.54 -15.57 11.61
N SER A 205 -4.90 -14.36 11.22
CA SER A 205 -6.24 -14.06 10.72
C SER A 205 -6.53 -14.58 9.30
N ARG A 206 -5.75 -15.52 8.77
CA ARG A 206 -6.36 -16.56 7.96
C ARG A 206 -7.27 -17.36 8.89
N GLN A 207 -8.49 -16.87 9.09
CA GLN A 207 -9.55 -17.71 9.58
C GLN A 207 -9.52 -18.97 8.72
N LYS A 208 -9.24 -20.10 9.35
CA LYS A 208 -9.59 -21.39 8.75
C LYS A 208 -11.06 -21.24 8.37
N ALA A 209 -11.35 -21.25 7.10
CA ALA A 209 -12.72 -21.38 6.66
C ALA A 209 -13.31 -22.56 7.43
N PRO A 210 -14.52 -22.44 8.02
CA PRO A 210 -15.14 -23.57 8.68
C PRO A 210 -15.16 -24.73 7.69
N ALA A 211 -14.74 -25.90 8.14
CA ALA A 211 -14.79 -27.10 7.32
C ALA A 211 -16.23 -27.23 6.76
N PRO A 212 -16.39 -27.57 5.48
CA PRO A 212 -17.72 -27.77 4.93
C PRO A 212 -18.43 -28.84 5.78
N ALA A 213 -19.64 -28.52 6.22
CA ALA A 213 -20.47 -29.45 6.98
C ALA A 213 -20.57 -30.73 6.16
N SER A 214 -20.15 -31.86 6.74
CA SER A 214 -20.34 -33.18 6.19
C SER A 214 -21.84 -33.40 5.98
N LYS A 215 -22.24 -33.68 4.76
CA LYS A 215 -23.59 -34.13 4.41
C LYS A 215 -23.74 -35.59 4.84
#